data_49cdd0889683e71c37b6b4ce17ff7cb8
#
_entry.id   49cdd0889683e71c37b6b4ce17ff7cb8
#
_cell.length_a   1.000
_cell.length_b   1.000
_cell.length_c   1.000
_cell.angle_alpha   90.00
_cell.angle_beta   90.00
_cell.angle_gamma   90.00
#
_symmetry.space_group_name_H-M   'P 1'
#
loop_
_entity.id
_entity.type
_entity.pdbx_description
1 polymer ?
#
loop_
_entity_poly.entity_id
_entity_poly.type
_entity_poly.pdbx_seq_one_letter_code
_entity_poly.pdbx_strand_id
1 'polypeptide(L)'
;GGVYLLHGTNADFGIGMRVSSGCIRLRDDDIKTLYRVIAPGTKVNIINTPIKVSEEPGGVRLVEIHQPLSKNINDDPQTLPINLNASMVSFKTNVNTDGAVMERAMEARSGMPTDVTRHHEVAQQSM
;
A
#
# COMPACT_ATOMS: atom_id res chain seq x y z
N GLY A 1 -2.66 29.52 7.82
CA GLY A 1 -2.77 28.14 7.39
C GLY A 1 -1.90 27.88 6.18
N GLY A 2 -1.10 26.82 6.21
CA GLY A 2 -0.27 26.43 5.07
C GLY A 2 -1.08 25.88 3.91
N VAL A 3 -0.56 26.05 2.70
CA VAL A 3 -1.12 25.44 1.51
C VAL A 3 -0.45 24.08 1.31
N TYR A 4 -1.25 23.02 1.26
CA TYR A 4 -0.79 21.67 0.96
C TYR A 4 -1.05 21.39 -0.52
N LEU A 5 -0.04 20.92 -1.23
CA LEU A 5 -0.10 20.70 -2.68
C LEU A 5 0.31 19.27 -3.02
N LEU A 6 -0.32 18.76 -4.07
CA LEU A 6 0.23 17.66 -4.88
C LEU A 6 1.03 18.32 -5.99
N HIS A 7 2.33 18.11 -6.06
CA HIS A 7 3.16 18.76 -7.07
C HIS A 7 4.26 17.84 -7.59
N GLY A 8 4.75 18.15 -8.76
CA GLY A 8 5.87 17.45 -9.35
C GLY A 8 7.21 17.89 -8.78
N THR A 9 8.20 17.05 -8.98
CA THR A 9 9.61 17.36 -8.72
C THR A 9 10.48 16.71 -9.78
N ASN A 10 11.54 17.39 -10.17
CA ASN A 10 12.59 16.83 -11.02
C ASN A 10 13.70 16.13 -10.24
N ALA A 11 13.62 16.17 -8.90
CA ALA A 11 14.53 15.45 -8.02
C ALA A 11 13.87 14.14 -7.57
N ASP A 12 14.41 13.01 -7.99
CA ASP A 12 13.89 11.70 -7.61
C ASP A 12 14.09 11.41 -6.12
N PHE A 13 15.07 12.03 -5.50
CA PHE A 13 15.27 11.94 -4.06
C PHE A 13 14.10 12.56 -3.30
N GLY A 14 13.59 11.82 -2.36
CA GLY A 14 12.47 12.27 -1.50
C GLY A 14 11.09 11.85 -1.99
N ILE A 15 10.97 11.25 -3.18
CA ILE A 15 9.72 10.62 -3.62
C ILE A 15 9.40 9.44 -2.68
N GLY A 16 8.19 9.42 -2.13
CA GLY A 16 7.78 8.43 -1.13
C GLY A 16 8.35 8.63 0.27
N MET A 17 9.13 9.68 0.49
CA MET A 17 9.76 9.99 1.78
C MET A 17 9.07 11.18 2.45
N ARG A 18 9.24 11.29 3.76
CA ARG A 18 8.74 12.41 4.58
C ARG A 18 9.74 13.55 4.60
N VAL A 19 9.90 14.24 3.49
CA VAL A 19 10.89 15.30 3.32
C VAL A 19 10.29 16.70 3.17
N SER A 20 8.96 16.82 3.22
CA SER A 20 8.26 18.10 3.15
C SER A 20 7.40 18.34 4.39
N SER A 21 7.01 19.61 4.59
CA SER A 21 6.14 20.02 5.69
C SER A 21 4.63 19.82 5.40
N GLY A 22 4.29 18.91 4.51
CA GLY A 22 2.90 18.54 4.22
C GLY A 22 2.54 18.42 2.74
N CYS A 23 3.41 18.81 1.82
CA CYS A 23 3.18 18.62 0.38
C CYS A 23 3.51 17.19 -0.04
N ILE A 24 2.75 16.67 -1.00
CA ILE A 24 2.96 15.36 -1.60
C ILE A 24 3.66 15.56 -2.94
N ARG A 25 4.82 14.92 -3.10
CA ARG A 25 5.63 15.02 -4.31
C ARG A 25 5.44 13.81 -5.20
N LEU A 26 5.27 14.08 -6.50
CA LEU A 26 5.20 13.07 -7.53
C LEU A 26 6.36 13.26 -8.50
N ARG A 27 6.71 12.19 -9.21
CA ARG A 27 7.63 12.30 -10.36
C ARG A 27 7.00 13.21 -11.41
N ASP A 28 7.85 13.86 -12.20
CA ASP A 28 7.40 14.83 -13.21
C ASP A 28 6.41 14.21 -14.21
N ASP A 29 6.69 13.02 -14.71
CA ASP A 29 5.78 12.35 -15.66
C ASP A 29 4.47 11.91 -15.01
N ASP A 30 4.52 11.51 -13.76
CA ASP A 30 3.32 11.06 -13.03
C ASP A 30 2.38 12.23 -12.74
N ILE A 31 2.90 13.38 -12.32
CA ILE A 31 2.06 14.56 -12.07
C ILE A 31 1.47 15.11 -13.38
N LYS A 32 2.19 15.05 -14.48
CA LYS A 32 1.67 15.45 -15.81
C LYS A 32 0.50 14.55 -16.22
N THR A 33 0.62 13.24 -16.02
CA THR A 33 -0.45 12.29 -16.29
C THR A 33 -1.66 12.56 -15.40
N LEU A 34 -1.44 12.74 -14.11
CA LEU A 34 -2.50 13.02 -13.13
C LEU A 34 -3.24 14.32 -13.49
N TYR A 35 -2.51 15.36 -13.84
CA TYR A 35 -3.06 16.66 -14.24
C TYR A 35 -3.99 16.59 -15.45
N ARG A 36 -3.71 15.67 -16.38
CA ARG A 36 -4.54 15.48 -17.58
C ARG A 36 -5.86 14.77 -17.28
N VAL A 37 -5.88 13.88 -16.30
CA VAL A 37 -7.03 13.01 -16.03
C VAL A 37 -7.93 13.50 -14.89
N ILE A 38 -7.44 14.41 -14.06
CA ILE A 38 -8.19 14.93 -12.91
C ILE A 38 -8.63 16.37 -13.16
N ALA A 39 -9.94 16.59 -13.03
CA ALA A 39 -10.52 17.93 -13.14
C ALA A 39 -10.35 18.74 -11.86
N PRO A 40 -10.26 20.09 -11.95
CA PRO A 40 -10.38 20.94 -10.76
C PRO A 40 -11.67 20.68 -10.00
N GLY A 41 -11.59 20.68 -8.67
CA GLY A 41 -12.72 20.35 -7.78
C GLY A 41 -12.85 18.87 -7.44
N THR A 42 -11.99 18.00 -7.98
CA THR A 42 -11.95 16.59 -7.59
C THR A 42 -11.61 16.46 -6.12
N LYS A 43 -12.43 15.69 -5.39
CA LYS A 43 -12.21 15.43 -3.96
C LYS A 43 -10.96 14.58 -3.76
N VAL A 44 -10.11 15.02 -2.83
CA VAL A 44 -8.92 14.29 -2.39
C VAL A 44 -9.12 13.83 -0.95
N ASN A 45 -8.96 12.53 -0.70
CA ASN A 45 -9.00 11.97 0.64
C ASN A 45 -7.60 11.47 1.00
N ILE A 46 -7.04 11.97 2.08
CA ILE A 46 -5.81 11.45 2.67
C ILE A 46 -6.20 10.49 3.78
N ILE A 47 -5.80 9.24 3.64
CA ILE A 47 -6.19 8.17 4.56
C ILE A 47 -4.98 7.56 5.24
N ASN A 48 -5.18 7.05 6.45
CA ASN A 48 -4.21 6.24 7.17
C ASN A 48 -4.74 4.80 7.25
N THR A 49 -4.62 4.08 6.15
CA THR A 49 -5.04 2.68 6.03
C THR A 49 -3.83 1.85 5.64
N PRO A 50 -3.04 1.39 6.63
CA PRO A 50 -1.77 0.72 6.35
C PRO A 50 -1.90 -0.60 5.60
N ILE A 51 -3.03 -1.28 5.73
CA ILE A 51 -3.28 -2.55 5.05
C ILE A 51 -4.56 -2.47 4.21
N LYS A 52 -4.44 -2.89 2.97
CA LYS A 52 -5.57 -3.04 2.03
C LYS A 52 -5.51 -4.42 1.42
N VAL A 53 -6.64 -5.04 1.26
CA VAL A 53 -6.77 -6.38 0.68
C VAL A 53 -7.81 -6.36 -0.44
N SER A 54 -7.59 -7.17 -1.47
CA SER A 54 -8.56 -7.36 -2.54
C SER A 54 -8.57 -8.81 -3.01
N GLU A 55 -9.73 -9.22 -3.52
CA GLU A 55 -9.90 -10.46 -4.23
C GLU A 55 -10.30 -10.13 -5.66
N GLU A 56 -9.43 -10.44 -6.59
CA GLU A 56 -9.56 -10.09 -7.98
C GLU A 56 -10.26 -11.20 -8.76
N PRO A 57 -10.79 -10.89 -9.96
CA PRO A 57 -11.32 -11.93 -10.85
C PRO A 57 -10.31 -13.05 -11.09
N GLY A 58 -10.77 -14.30 -11.09
CA GLY A 58 -9.88 -15.47 -11.20
C GLY A 58 -9.30 -15.95 -9.87
N GLY A 59 -9.71 -15.35 -8.75
CA GLY A 59 -9.30 -15.79 -7.41
C GLY A 59 -7.94 -15.29 -6.96
N VAL A 60 -7.34 -14.35 -7.67
CA VAL A 60 -6.09 -13.71 -7.26
C VAL A 60 -6.35 -12.86 -6.01
N ARG A 61 -5.55 -13.04 -4.99
CA ARG A 61 -5.64 -12.33 -3.72
C ARG A 61 -4.43 -11.41 -3.56
N LEU A 62 -4.69 -10.12 -3.44
CA LEU A 62 -3.66 -9.10 -3.32
C LEU A 62 -3.71 -8.43 -1.94
N VAL A 63 -2.56 -8.09 -1.44
CA VAL A 63 -2.40 -7.25 -0.25
C VAL A 63 -1.45 -6.11 -0.57
N GLU A 64 -1.77 -4.93 -0.08
CA GLU A 64 -0.91 -3.75 -0.15
C GLU A 64 -0.70 -3.24 1.27
N ILE A 65 0.55 -3.20 1.71
CA ILE A 65 0.90 -2.87 3.09
C ILE A 65 1.83 -1.68 3.11
N HIS A 66 1.40 -0.63 3.79
CA HIS A 66 2.12 0.60 3.98
C HIS A 66 2.58 0.74 5.43
N GLN A 67 3.55 1.60 5.64
CA GLN A 67 3.89 2.06 6.97
C GLN A 67 2.74 2.89 7.53
N PRO A 68 2.28 2.62 8.77
CA PRO A 68 1.33 3.51 9.44
C PRO A 68 1.89 4.93 9.56
N LEU A 69 1.01 5.92 9.58
CA LEU A 69 1.41 7.29 9.85
C LEU A 69 1.90 7.41 11.30
N SER A 70 3.08 7.98 11.49
CA SER A 70 3.58 8.28 12.83
C SER A 70 2.86 9.51 13.39
N LYS A 71 2.58 9.47 14.69
CA LYS A 71 1.98 10.59 15.44
C LYS A 71 3.04 11.45 16.12
N ASN A 72 4.21 10.89 16.39
CA ASN A 72 5.32 11.55 17.06
C ASN A 72 6.59 11.48 16.21
N ILE A 73 7.46 12.44 16.39
CA ILE A 73 8.75 12.49 15.70
C ILE A 73 9.65 11.28 16.01
N ASN A 74 9.48 10.69 17.19
CA ASN A 74 10.25 9.54 17.65
C ASN A 74 9.68 8.19 17.21
N ASP A 75 8.50 8.17 16.57
CA ASP A 75 7.92 6.95 16.06
C ASP A 75 8.67 6.48 14.84
N ASP A 76 9.03 5.19 14.83
CA ASP A 76 9.53 4.52 13.63
C ASP A 76 8.35 3.85 12.90
N PRO A 77 7.92 4.39 11.74
CA PRO A 77 6.79 3.82 11.01
C PRO A 77 6.99 2.36 10.58
N GLN A 78 8.25 1.91 10.47
CA GLN A 78 8.55 0.53 10.11
C GLN A 78 8.19 -0.43 11.25
N THR A 79 8.24 0.02 12.49
CA THR A 79 7.97 -0.81 13.69
C THR A 79 6.62 -0.55 14.32
N LEU A 80 5.89 0.49 13.90
CA LEU A 80 4.54 0.75 14.41
C LEU A 80 3.62 -0.45 14.16
N PRO A 81 2.78 -0.84 15.14
CA PRO A 81 1.90 -1.97 14.96
C PRO A 81 0.84 -1.71 13.89
N ILE A 82 0.54 -2.72 13.08
CA ILE A 82 -0.58 -2.73 12.15
C ILE A 82 -1.65 -3.63 12.75
N ASN A 83 -2.77 -3.03 13.15
CA ASN A 83 -3.88 -3.76 13.73
C ASN A 83 -4.80 -4.27 12.62
N LEU A 84 -5.08 -5.57 12.65
CA LEU A 84 -6.01 -6.20 11.72
C LEU A 84 -7.43 -6.14 12.28
N ASN A 85 -8.38 -5.69 11.47
CA ASN A 85 -9.80 -5.85 11.79
C ASN A 85 -10.27 -7.28 11.47
N ALA A 86 -11.49 -7.62 11.85
CA ALA A 86 -12.03 -8.97 11.65
C ALA A 86 -12.04 -9.41 10.17
N SER A 87 -12.32 -8.49 9.26
CA SER A 87 -12.31 -8.76 7.81
C SER A 87 -10.90 -9.10 7.30
N MET A 88 -9.90 -8.39 7.77
CA MET A 88 -8.50 -8.62 7.41
C MET A 88 -7.95 -9.92 8.01
N VAL A 89 -8.37 -10.26 9.23
CA VAL A 89 -8.06 -11.56 9.84
C VAL A 89 -8.68 -12.69 9.03
N SER A 90 -9.93 -12.55 8.62
CA SER A 90 -10.60 -13.53 7.75
C SER A 90 -9.90 -13.68 6.41
N PHE A 91 -9.45 -12.59 5.81
CA PHE A 91 -8.66 -12.63 4.57
C PHE A 91 -7.35 -13.40 4.75
N LYS A 92 -6.61 -13.09 5.82
CA LYS A 92 -5.32 -13.71 6.12
C LYS A 92 -5.44 -15.21 6.40
N THR A 93 -6.47 -15.61 7.12
CA THR A 93 -6.69 -17.01 7.52
C THR A 93 -7.48 -17.82 6.50
N ASN A 94 -7.91 -17.20 5.41
CA ASN A 94 -8.62 -17.89 4.34
C ASN A 94 -7.74 -18.98 3.72
N VAL A 95 -8.34 -20.12 3.37
CA VAL A 95 -7.65 -21.26 2.75
C VAL A 95 -6.94 -20.89 1.44
N ASN A 96 -7.42 -19.88 0.74
CA ASN A 96 -6.86 -19.41 -0.53
C ASN A 96 -5.77 -18.33 -0.36
N THR A 97 -5.45 -17.95 0.87
CA THR A 97 -4.37 -17.01 1.17
C THR A 97 -3.13 -17.76 1.65
N ASP A 98 -1.99 -17.46 1.04
CA ASP A 98 -0.69 -17.90 1.55
C ASP A 98 -0.30 -17.01 2.74
N GLY A 99 -0.54 -17.49 3.95
CA GLY A 99 -0.28 -16.74 5.18
C GLY A 99 1.18 -16.38 5.38
N ALA A 100 2.11 -17.21 4.93
CA ALA A 100 3.54 -16.95 5.06
C ALA A 100 3.98 -15.80 4.13
N VAL A 101 3.47 -15.76 2.91
CA VAL A 101 3.70 -14.64 1.98
C VAL A 101 3.12 -13.35 2.54
N MET A 102 1.92 -13.41 3.09
CA MET A 102 1.27 -12.24 3.69
C MET A 102 2.05 -11.73 4.91
N GLU A 103 2.58 -12.61 5.76
CA GLU A 103 3.43 -12.20 6.89
C GLU A 103 4.69 -11.46 6.42
N ARG A 104 5.37 -11.98 5.40
CA ARG A 104 6.53 -11.30 4.82
C ARG A 104 6.18 -9.93 4.24
N ALA A 105 5.02 -9.80 3.60
CA ALA A 105 4.54 -8.51 3.11
C ALA A 105 4.25 -7.53 4.26
N MET A 106 3.69 -8.03 5.37
CA MET A 106 3.44 -7.22 6.57
C MET A 106 4.72 -6.74 7.25
N GLU A 107 5.79 -7.52 7.18
CA GLU A 107 7.12 -7.11 7.66
C GLU A 107 7.78 -6.10 6.73
N ALA A 108 7.68 -6.33 5.42
CA ALA A 108 8.34 -5.50 4.40
C ALA A 108 7.71 -4.10 4.26
N ARG A 109 6.40 -3.97 4.39
CA ARG A 109 5.65 -2.70 4.29
C ARG A 109 6.04 -1.89 3.05
N SER A 110 6.11 -2.56 1.90
CA SER A 110 6.64 -1.99 0.67
C SER A 110 5.74 -0.94 0.02
N GLY A 111 4.45 -0.91 0.40
CA GLY A 111 3.46 -0.08 -0.27
C GLY A 111 3.08 -0.55 -1.67
N MET A 112 3.54 -1.71 -2.08
CA MET A 112 3.26 -2.29 -3.40
C MET A 112 2.29 -3.46 -3.28
N PRO A 113 1.36 -3.61 -4.24
CA PRO A 113 0.50 -4.78 -4.29
C PRO A 113 1.34 -6.07 -4.36
N THR A 114 1.02 -7.01 -3.48
CA THR A 114 1.70 -8.29 -3.37
C THR A 114 0.69 -9.41 -3.55
N ASP A 115 0.98 -10.35 -4.43
CA ASP A 115 0.15 -11.54 -4.64
C ASP A 115 0.37 -12.50 -3.47
N VAL A 116 -0.69 -12.75 -2.72
CA VAL A 116 -0.71 -13.66 -1.58
C VAL A 116 -1.64 -14.85 -1.82
N THR A 117 -1.93 -15.12 -3.07
CA THR A 117 -2.75 -16.27 -3.44
C THR A 117 -2.03 -17.55 -3.09
N ARG A 118 -2.72 -18.47 -2.43
CA ARG A 118 -2.18 -19.80 -2.22
C ARG A 118 -2.30 -20.61 -3.51
N HIS A 119 -1.17 -21.08 -4.01
CA HIS A 119 -1.13 -22.03 -5.11
C HIS A 119 -1.16 -23.44 -4.52
N HIS A 120 -2.24 -24.17 -4.82
CA HIS A 120 -2.31 -25.60 -4.50
C HIS A 120 -1.42 -26.33 -5.50
N GLU A 121 -0.40 -27.02 -4.99
CA GLU A 121 0.34 -27.96 -5.82
C GLU A 121 -0.64 -29.04 -6.30
N VAL A 122 -0.79 -29.11 -7.63
CA VAL A 122 -1.42 -30.27 -8.21
C VAL A 122 -0.50 -31.44 -7.93
N ALA A 123 -0.91 -32.35 -7.07
CA ALA A 123 -0.16 -33.59 -6.85
C ALA A 123 0.06 -34.24 -8.22
N GLN A 124 1.32 -34.29 -8.66
CA GLN A 124 1.67 -35.11 -9.82
C GLN A 124 1.36 -36.55 -9.42
N GLN A 125 0.29 -37.10 -10.02
CA GLN A 125 0.09 -38.52 -9.98
C GLN A 125 1.23 -39.14 -10.77
N SER A 126 2.25 -39.63 -10.07
CA SER A 126 3.22 -40.52 -10.65
C SER A 126 2.48 -41.82 -10.97
N MET A 127 2.35 -42.08 -12.23
CA MET A 127 1.94 -43.42 -12.67
C MET A 127 3.10 -44.38 -12.50
#